data_479c8c0b35c44a30b10aa8ec7f5d51c2
#
_entry.id   479c8c0b35c44a30b10aa8ec7f5d51c2
#
_cell.length_a   1.000
_cell.length_b   1.000
_cell.length_c   1.000
_cell.angle_alpha   90.00
_cell.angle_beta   90.00
_cell.angle_gamma   90.00
#
_symmetry.space_group_name_H-M   'P 1'
#
loop_
_entity.id
_entity.type
_entity.pdbx_description
1 polymer ?
#
loop_
_entity_poly.entity_id
_entity_poly.type
_entity_poly.pdbx_seq_one_letter_code
_entity_poly.pdbx_strand_id
1 'polypeptide(L)'
;MAKRLWHLGFRYRLNDKRLPGSPDIAILKYNIAIFVDGEFWHGQNWEERKPKLKRNREYWIAKIEENIARDIRDDKDLRAQDWYVVHFWEKEVLKDTDECIDTVQELIEKRIEEQIENMPEA
;
A
#
# COMPACT_ATOMS: atom_id res chain seq x y z
N MET A 1 -3.45 -8.34 -9.55
CA MET A 1 -4.35 -7.83 -8.49
C MET A 1 -5.43 -6.89 -9.01
N ALA A 2 -5.06 -5.88 -9.74
CA ALA A 2 -6.02 -4.87 -10.24
C ALA A 2 -7.18 -5.47 -11.05
N LYS A 3 -6.91 -6.34 -11.99
CA LYS A 3 -7.95 -7.01 -12.80
C LYS A 3 -8.94 -7.79 -11.94
N ARG A 4 -8.47 -8.45 -10.89
CA ARG A 4 -9.34 -9.24 -10.01
C ARG A 4 -10.26 -8.35 -9.20
N LEU A 5 -9.76 -7.21 -8.71
CA LEU A 5 -10.60 -6.22 -8.03
C LEU A 5 -11.67 -5.67 -8.97
N TRP A 6 -11.31 -5.41 -10.22
CA TRP A 6 -12.27 -4.96 -11.23
C TRP A 6 -13.38 -5.98 -11.47
N HIS A 7 -13.03 -7.27 -11.61
CA HIS A 7 -14.00 -8.35 -11.81
C HIS A 7 -14.91 -8.56 -10.59
N LEU A 8 -14.42 -8.22 -9.39
CA LEU A 8 -15.23 -8.25 -8.18
C LEU A 8 -16.16 -7.05 -8.05
N GLY A 9 -16.11 -6.13 -9.00
CA GLY A 9 -17.00 -4.96 -9.04
C GLY A 9 -16.41 -3.69 -8.45
N PHE A 10 -15.17 -3.70 -7.99
CA PHE A 10 -14.52 -2.52 -7.43
C PHE A 10 -13.92 -1.64 -8.53
N ARG A 11 -14.03 -0.33 -8.35
CA ARG A 11 -13.45 0.65 -9.25
C ARG A 11 -12.34 1.41 -8.52
N TYR A 12 -11.29 1.78 -9.27
CA TYR A 12 -10.08 2.33 -8.69
C TYR A 12 -9.34 3.19 -9.72
N ARG A 13 -8.36 3.95 -9.22
CA ARG A 13 -7.39 4.64 -10.05
C ARG A 13 -6.02 3.98 -9.87
N LEU A 14 -5.26 3.93 -10.94
CA LEU A 14 -3.89 3.38 -10.93
C LEU A 14 -2.90 4.53 -10.83
N ASN A 15 -1.87 4.34 -10.00
CA ASN A 15 -0.75 5.27 -9.86
C ASN A 15 -1.21 6.73 -9.70
N ASP A 16 -2.13 6.96 -8.76
CA ASP A 16 -2.75 8.27 -8.57
C ASP A 16 -1.77 9.26 -7.92
N LYS A 17 -1.16 10.10 -8.75
CA LYS A 17 -0.14 11.07 -8.34
C LYS A 17 -0.70 12.22 -7.49
N ARG A 18 -2.01 12.34 -7.37
CA ARG A 18 -2.65 13.35 -6.52
C ARG A 18 -2.59 12.97 -5.03
N LEU A 19 -2.31 11.70 -4.74
CA LEU A 19 -2.21 11.17 -3.39
C LEU A 19 -0.75 11.00 -2.97
N PRO A 20 -0.42 11.20 -1.68
CA PRO A 20 0.92 10.96 -1.18
C PRO A 20 1.42 9.56 -1.54
N GLY A 21 2.64 9.47 -2.07
CA GLY A 21 3.26 8.20 -2.46
C GLY A 21 2.77 7.59 -3.76
N SER A 22 1.81 8.21 -4.43
CA SER A 22 1.23 7.69 -5.70
C SER A 22 0.84 6.22 -5.58
N PRO A 23 -0.18 5.86 -4.78
CA PRO A 23 -0.57 4.47 -4.60
C PRO A 23 -0.76 3.75 -5.93
N ASP A 24 -0.31 2.49 -6.01
CA ASP A 24 -0.49 1.68 -7.21
C ASP A 24 -1.97 1.51 -7.54
N ILE A 25 -2.80 1.33 -6.52
CA ILE A 25 -4.25 1.23 -6.66
C ILE A 25 -4.89 2.11 -5.58
N ALA A 26 -5.76 3.02 -6.00
CA ALA A 26 -6.52 3.88 -5.08
C ALA A 26 -8.02 3.63 -5.28
N ILE A 27 -8.68 3.08 -4.26
CA ILE A 27 -10.12 2.87 -4.27
C ILE A 27 -10.77 4.09 -3.61
N LEU A 28 -11.12 5.09 -4.43
CA LEU A 28 -11.58 6.40 -3.94
C LEU A 28 -12.89 6.32 -3.17
N LYS A 29 -13.77 5.44 -3.57
CA LYS A 29 -15.08 5.28 -2.90
C LYS A 29 -14.94 4.91 -1.41
N TYR A 30 -13.89 4.16 -1.08
CA TYR A 30 -13.67 3.66 0.28
C TYR A 30 -12.41 4.23 0.93
N ASN A 31 -11.69 5.10 0.25
CA ASN A 31 -10.43 5.67 0.71
C ASN A 31 -9.42 4.60 1.12
N ILE A 32 -9.13 3.69 0.20
CA ILE A 32 -8.15 2.64 0.41
C ILE A 32 -7.00 2.82 -0.59
N ALA A 33 -5.80 2.99 -0.06
CA ALA A 33 -4.57 3.11 -0.85
C ALA A 33 -3.78 1.81 -0.75
N ILE A 34 -3.50 1.21 -1.90
CA ILE A 34 -2.78 -0.06 -2.01
C ILE A 34 -1.44 0.20 -2.69
N PHE A 35 -0.37 -0.18 -2.01
CA PHE A 35 0.99 -0.12 -2.54
C PHE A 35 1.50 -1.54 -2.77
N VAL A 36 2.12 -1.77 -3.91
CA VAL A 36 2.83 -3.01 -4.21
C VAL A 36 4.31 -2.68 -4.27
N ASP A 37 5.05 -3.06 -3.25
CA ASP A 37 6.43 -2.63 -3.04
C ASP A 37 7.44 -3.70 -3.47
N GLY A 38 8.45 -3.29 -4.22
CA GLY A 38 9.60 -4.14 -4.52
C GLY A 38 10.46 -4.33 -3.26
N GLU A 39 10.82 -5.56 -2.95
CA GLU A 39 11.47 -5.92 -1.69
C GLU A 39 12.80 -5.21 -1.48
N PHE A 40 13.62 -5.13 -2.51
CA PHE A 40 14.93 -4.48 -2.41
C PHE A 40 14.81 -2.97 -2.17
N TRP A 41 14.00 -2.29 -2.99
CA TRP A 41 13.91 -0.83 -2.98
C TRP A 41 13.22 -0.26 -1.75
N HIS A 42 12.33 -1.04 -1.12
CA HIS A 42 11.55 -0.63 0.04
C HIS A 42 12.07 -1.22 1.35
N GLY A 43 13.24 -1.85 1.30
CA GLY A 43 13.95 -2.28 2.51
C GLY A 43 13.32 -3.46 3.25
N GLN A 44 12.72 -4.42 2.53
CA GLN A 44 12.26 -5.65 3.17
C GLN A 44 13.43 -6.34 3.88
N ASN A 45 13.25 -6.67 5.15
CA ASN A 45 14.29 -7.27 5.99
C ASN A 45 15.59 -6.45 6.02
N TRP A 46 15.45 -5.12 6.08
CA TRP A 46 16.58 -4.20 5.94
C TRP A 46 17.67 -4.43 6.98
N GLU A 47 17.29 -4.68 8.22
CA GLU A 47 18.26 -4.93 9.30
C GLU A 47 19.15 -6.13 9.01
N GLU A 48 18.63 -7.15 8.33
CA GLU A 48 19.38 -8.34 7.92
C GLU A 48 20.16 -8.13 6.63
N ARG A 49 19.63 -7.34 5.70
CA ARG A 49 20.23 -7.12 4.38
C ARG A 49 21.34 -6.08 4.38
N LYS A 50 21.19 -5.04 5.20
CA LYS A 50 22.14 -3.92 5.23
C LYS A 50 23.59 -4.36 5.42
N PRO A 51 23.94 -5.25 6.38
CA PRO A 51 25.30 -5.71 6.55
C PRO A 51 25.86 -6.52 5.37
N LYS A 52 24.99 -7.10 4.56
CA LYS A 52 25.36 -7.98 3.44
C LYS A 52 25.63 -7.23 2.14
N LEU A 53 25.33 -5.95 2.07
CA LEU A 53 25.61 -5.14 0.89
C LEU A 53 27.12 -4.96 0.72
N LYS A 54 27.63 -5.28 -0.47
CA LYS A 54 29.08 -5.26 -0.76
C LYS A 54 29.49 -4.19 -1.77
N ARG A 55 28.74 -4.03 -2.87
CA ARG A 55 29.05 -3.05 -3.92
C ARG A 55 28.27 -1.77 -3.74
N ASN A 56 28.95 -0.63 -3.91
CA ASN A 56 28.34 0.69 -3.80
C ASN A 56 27.50 0.83 -2.52
N ARG A 57 28.03 0.27 -1.45
CA ARG A 57 27.33 0.12 -0.18
C ARG A 57 26.72 1.43 0.32
N GLU A 58 27.51 2.50 0.35
CA GLU A 58 27.07 3.80 0.84
C GLU A 58 25.93 4.37 0.01
N TYR A 59 26.02 4.23 -1.31
CA TYR A 59 24.97 4.69 -2.23
C TYR A 59 23.64 3.96 -1.98
N TRP A 60 23.68 2.62 -1.91
CA TRP A 60 22.47 1.82 -1.73
C TRP A 60 21.85 1.97 -0.36
N ILE A 61 22.68 2.10 0.69
CA ILE A 61 22.17 2.35 2.04
C ILE A 61 21.41 3.66 2.08
N ALA A 62 22.01 4.74 1.57
CA ALA A 62 21.36 6.05 1.54
C ALA A 62 20.06 6.01 0.75
N LYS A 63 20.05 5.35 -0.40
CA LYS A 63 18.88 5.27 -1.29
C LYS A 63 17.73 4.48 -0.66
N ILE A 64 18.03 3.33 -0.09
CA ILE A 64 17.00 2.48 0.53
C ILE A 64 16.45 3.13 1.80
N GLU A 65 17.31 3.70 2.64
CA GLU A 65 16.86 4.40 3.86
C GLU A 65 16.03 5.64 3.55
N GLU A 66 16.37 6.35 2.48
CA GLU A 66 15.53 7.45 1.98
C GLU A 66 14.15 6.96 1.53
N ASN A 67 14.09 5.84 0.81
CA ASN A 67 12.83 5.25 0.37
C ASN A 67 11.96 4.83 1.57
N ILE A 68 12.56 4.19 2.58
CA ILE A 68 11.86 3.80 3.81
C ILE A 68 11.29 5.03 4.52
N ALA A 69 12.09 6.07 4.70
CA ALA A 69 11.65 7.29 5.36
C ALA A 69 10.52 7.99 4.61
N ARG A 70 10.60 8.03 3.27
CA ARG A 70 9.55 8.60 2.42
C ARG A 70 8.25 7.82 2.52
N ASP A 71 8.33 6.49 2.50
CA ASP A 71 7.14 5.63 2.63
C ASP A 71 6.43 5.89 3.96
N ILE A 72 7.18 6.03 5.04
CA ILE A 72 6.61 6.33 6.37
C ILE A 72 5.89 7.68 6.36
N ARG A 73 6.49 8.71 5.75
CA ARG A 73 5.87 10.05 5.66
C ARG A 73 4.58 10.01 4.84
N ASP A 74 4.62 9.34 3.67
CA ASP A 74 3.48 9.26 2.78
C ASP A 74 2.31 8.49 3.42
N ASP A 75 2.61 7.40 4.11
CA ASP A 75 1.61 6.63 4.85
C ASP A 75 0.96 7.48 5.96
N LYS A 76 1.76 8.23 6.69
CA LYS A 76 1.27 9.11 7.73
C LYS A 76 0.34 10.19 7.17
N ASP A 77 0.72 10.79 6.04
CA ASP A 77 -0.09 11.80 5.37
C ASP A 77 -1.42 11.23 4.87
N LEU A 78 -1.40 10.03 4.29
CA LEU A 78 -2.62 9.35 3.84
C LEU A 78 -3.55 9.02 5.01
N ARG A 79 -3.01 8.48 6.10
CA ARG A 79 -3.80 8.16 7.29
C ARG A 79 -4.39 9.41 7.93
N ALA A 80 -3.67 10.52 7.90
CA ALA A 80 -4.17 11.81 8.38
C ALA A 80 -5.35 12.33 7.57
N GLN A 81 -5.49 11.89 6.31
CA GLN A 81 -6.60 12.20 5.43
C GLN A 81 -7.71 11.13 5.45
N ASP A 82 -7.70 10.27 6.45
CA ASP A 82 -8.66 9.19 6.66
C ASP A 82 -8.62 8.10 5.59
N TRP A 83 -7.43 7.79 5.09
CA TRP A 83 -7.20 6.67 4.19
C TRP A 83 -6.74 5.45 4.95
N TYR A 84 -7.22 4.28 4.56
CA TYR A 84 -6.59 3.02 4.90
C TYR A 84 -5.43 2.80 3.95
N VAL A 85 -4.28 2.43 4.49
CA VAL A 85 -3.06 2.19 3.72
C VAL A 85 -2.64 0.74 3.91
N VAL A 86 -2.44 0.03 2.81
CA VAL A 86 -1.93 -1.32 2.84
C VAL A 86 -0.76 -1.46 1.87
N HIS A 87 0.32 -2.07 2.35
CA HIS A 87 1.49 -2.39 1.56
C HIS A 87 1.59 -3.90 1.39
N PHE A 88 1.70 -4.34 0.15
CA PHE A 88 2.01 -5.73 -0.17
C PHE A 88 3.40 -5.77 -0.81
N TRP A 89 4.16 -6.80 -0.52
CA TRP A 89 5.37 -7.05 -1.26
C TRP A 89 5.02 -7.62 -2.64
N GLU A 90 5.80 -7.27 -3.64
CA GLU A 90 5.57 -7.72 -5.01
C GLU A 90 5.47 -9.25 -5.09
N LYS A 91 6.33 -9.97 -4.36
CA LYS A 91 6.29 -11.43 -4.31
C LYS A 91 5.02 -11.98 -3.66
N GLU A 92 4.48 -11.30 -2.66
CA GLU A 92 3.20 -11.69 -2.06
C GLU A 92 2.07 -11.61 -3.08
N VAL A 93 2.02 -10.53 -3.84
CA VAL A 93 0.99 -10.34 -4.86
C VAL A 93 1.07 -11.42 -5.93
N LEU A 94 2.28 -11.85 -6.29
CA LEU A 94 2.47 -12.89 -7.31
C LEU A 94 2.15 -14.29 -6.81
N LYS A 95 2.49 -14.61 -5.56
CA LYS A 95 2.30 -15.95 -4.99
C LYS A 95 0.95 -16.12 -4.30
N ASP A 96 0.55 -15.12 -3.53
CA ASP A 96 -0.60 -15.19 -2.62
C ASP A 96 -1.63 -14.13 -2.98
N THR A 97 -1.94 -14.01 -4.27
CA THR A 97 -2.88 -13.02 -4.81
C THR A 97 -4.23 -13.09 -4.08
N ASP A 98 -4.75 -14.29 -3.85
CA ASP A 98 -6.05 -14.48 -3.20
C ASP A 98 -6.06 -13.91 -1.78
N GLU A 99 -5.00 -14.13 -1.02
CA GLU A 99 -4.87 -13.61 0.35
C GLU A 99 -4.77 -12.07 0.34
N CYS A 100 -4.06 -11.51 -0.64
CA CYS A 100 -3.98 -10.06 -0.80
C CYS A 100 -5.36 -9.46 -1.12
N ILE A 101 -6.10 -10.10 -2.02
CA ILE A 101 -7.47 -9.69 -2.36
C ILE A 101 -8.38 -9.77 -1.13
N ASP A 102 -8.29 -10.85 -0.34
CA ASP A 102 -9.07 -11.00 0.88
C ASP A 102 -8.80 -9.88 1.88
N THR A 103 -7.53 -9.50 2.03
CA THR A 103 -7.16 -8.37 2.89
C THR A 103 -7.81 -7.07 2.44
N VAL A 104 -7.80 -6.80 1.13
CA VAL A 104 -8.44 -5.61 0.58
C VAL A 104 -9.96 -5.65 0.80
N GLN A 105 -10.58 -6.79 0.59
CA GLN A 105 -12.03 -6.95 0.81
C GLN A 105 -12.40 -6.72 2.28
N GLU A 106 -11.59 -7.21 3.21
CA GLU A 106 -11.80 -6.96 4.65
C GLU A 106 -11.73 -5.46 4.98
N LEU A 107 -10.80 -4.73 4.38
CA LEU A 107 -10.70 -3.27 4.56
C LEU A 107 -11.93 -2.56 3.97
N ILE A 108 -12.42 -3.01 2.83
CA ILE A 108 -13.63 -2.45 2.21
C ILE A 108 -14.85 -2.68 3.13
N GLU A 109 -15.00 -3.90 3.64
CA GLU A 109 -16.09 -4.24 4.56
C GLU A 109 -16.05 -3.38 5.83
N LYS A 110 -14.86 -3.20 6.38
CA LYS A 110 -14.66 -2.35 7.55
C LYS A 110 -15.04 -0.90 7.25
N ARG A 111 -14.68 -0.38 6.09
CA ARG A 111 -15.04 0.99 5.70
C ARG A 111 -16.54 1.13 5.51
N ILE A 112 -17.20 0.14 4.92
CA ILE A 112 -18.66 0.13 4.75
C ILE A 112 -19.34 0.17 6.11
N GLU A 113 -18.90 -0.63 7.07
CA GLU A 113 -19.43 -0.63 8.43
C GLU A 113 -19.28 0.74 9.09
N GLU A 114 -18.13 1.37 8.97
CA GLU A 114 -17.88 2.72 9.49
C GLU A 114 -18.81 3.75 8.86
N GLN A 115 -19.03 3.66 7.55
CA GLN A 115 -19.93 4.57 6.83
C GLN A 115 -21.40 4.39 7.28
N ILE A 116 -21.81 3.17 7.54
CA ILE A 116 -23.16 2.88 8.06
C ILE A 116 -23.32 3.44 9.47
N GLU A 117 -22.34 3.24 10.35
CA GLU A 117 -22.35 3.76 11.72
C GLU A 117 -22.44 5.30 11.77
N ASN A 118 -21.83 5.96 10.79
CA ASN A 118 -21.78 7.42 10.71
C ASN A 118 -22.97 8.01 9.92
N MET A 119 -23.90 7.18 9.42
CA MET A 119 -25.08 7.68 8.75
C MET A 119 -26.02 8.35 9.75
N PRO A 120 -26.58 9.53 9.41
CA PRO A 120 -27.57 10.16 10.27
C PRO A 120 -28.83 9.29 10.36
N GLU A 121 -29.38 9.19 11.56
CA GLU A 121 -30.67 8.51 11.76
C GLU A 121 -31.77 9.27 11.01
N ALA A 122 -32.60 8.52 10.33
CA ALA A 122 -33.69 9.10 9.57
C ALA A 122 -34.80 9.60 10.50
#